data_b21e868fb73ed098ae52fc9031bb26b6
#
_entry.id   b21e868fb73ed098ae52fc9031bb26b6
#
_cell.length_a   1.000
_cell.length_b   1.000
_cell.length_c   1.000
_cell.angle_alpha   90.00
_cell.angle_beta   90.00
_cell.angle_gamma   90.00
#
_symmetry.space_group_name_H-M   'P 1'
#
loop_
_entity.id
_entity.type
_entity.pdbx_description
1 polymer ?
#
loop_
_entity_poly.entity_id
_entity_poly.type
_entity_poly.pdbx_seq_one_letter_code
_entity_poly.pdbx_strand_id
1 'polypeptide(L)'
;MSTKTIYDRLRRYGLTAERACGLMGNFQAESAMRSNNVEDRSGMDDDRYTALADSGNYDFLTDYGKHYGYGLAQWTLASRKENLLNTAKKRGVSVSDEAMQVDFAVWEISNQWPKLWELLTTSHDLYECTRQVCLDYERPAVNNIDARYRAAQDFFEQLAGGSDPDPQPAPDPQPSPPERGDPIVRVLQTCMAYDGYWPADQIDGIKTPEYREAIVKYAADVAGC
;
A
#
# COMPACT_ATOMS: atom_id res chain seq x y z
N MET A 1 -16.13 1.05 9.67
CA MET A 1 -15.35 1.52 10.85
C MET A 1 -15.36 3.04 10.90
N SER A 2 -14.94 3.66 11.99
CA SER A 2 -15.01 5.12 12.12
C SER A 2 -13.68 5.76 11.70
N THR A 3 -13.71 7.00 11.22
CA THR A 3 -12.56 7.88 10.98
C THR A 3 -11.54 7.84 12.12
N LYS A 4 -12.03 7.67 13.35
CA LYS A 4 -11.19 7.49 14.54
C LYS A 4 -10.31 6.24 14.47
N THR A 5 -10.77 5.15 13.90
CA THR A 5 -9.97 3.91 13.79
C THR A 5 -8.76 4.11 12.86
N ILE A 6 -8.94 4.81 11.75
CA ILE A 6 -7.84 5.17 10.83
C ILE A 6 -6.85 6.10 11.55
N TYR A 7 -7.36 7.14 12.22
CA TYR A 7 -6.54 8.07 12.99
C TYR A 7 -5.69 7.35 14.04
N ASP A 8 -6.35 6.56 14.92
CA ASP A 8 -5.66 5.81 15.98
C ASP A 8 -4.60 4.85 15.39
N ARG A 9 -4.89 4.27 14.21
CA ARG A 9 -3.93 3.39 13.53
C ARG A 9 -2.69 4.16 13.05
N LEU A 10 -2.88 5.31 12.42
CA LEU A 10 -1.79 6.19 11.99
C LEU A 10 -0.95 6.70 13.17
N ARG A 11 -1.61 7.01 14.29
CA ARG A 11 -0.94 7.41 15.54
C ARG A 11 0.00 6.32 16.08
N ARG A 12 -0.37 5.05 15.94
CA ARG A 12 0.49 3.91 16.36
C ARG A 12 1.79 3.81 15.56
N TYR A 13 1.84 4.39 14.37
CA TYR A 13 3.08 4.51 13.58
C TYR A 13 3.94 5.71 13.98
N GLY A 14 3.61 6.42 15.07
CA GLY A 14 4.35 7.58 15.56
C GLY A 14 4.04 8.87 14.79
N LEU A 15 3.01 8.88 13.93
CA LEU A 15 2.57 10.11 13.29
C LEU A 15 1.89 11.01 14.31
N THR A 16 2.24 12.31 14.38
CA THR A 16 1.50 13.29 15.20
C THR A 16 0.09 13.51 14.63
N ALA A 17 -0.74 14.26 15.34
CA ALA A 17 -2.08 14.58 14.87
C ALA A 17 -2.09 15.27 13.50
N GLU A 18 -1.19 16.23 13.31
CA GLU A 18 -1.05 16.99 12.05
C GLU A 18 -0.72 16.05 10.88
N ARG A 19 0.21 15.13 11.09
CA ARG A 19 0.67 14.19 10.07
C ARG A 19 -0.39 13.16 9.72
N ALA A 20 -1.04 12.58 10.75
CA ALA A 20 -2.13 11.62 10.58
C ALA A 20 -3.32 12.27 9.85
N CYS A 21 -3.74 13.47 10.29
CA CYS A 21 -4.84 14.19 9.65
C CYS A 21 -4.49 14.67 8.24
N GLY A 22 -3.23 15.04 7.97
CA GLY A 22 -2.77 15.37 6.62
C GLY A 22 -2.91 14.20 5.65
N LEU A 23 -2.59 12.98 6.08
CA LEU A 23 -2.81 11.76 5.28
C LEU A 23 -4.31 11.45 5.12
N MET A 24 -5.09 11.57 6.20
CA MET A 24 -6.53 11.34 6.18
C MET A 24 -7.28 12.33 5.26
N GLY A 25 -6.85 13.60 5.19
CA GLY A 25 -7.42 14.58 4.26
C GLY A 25 -7.27 14.17 2.80
N ASN A 26 -6.18 13.45 2.47
CA ASN A 26 -6.00 12.85 1.16
C ASN A 26 -6.92 11.64 0.95
N PHE A 27 -7.01 10.72 1.89
CA PHE A 27 -7.95 9.59 1.82
C PHE A 27 -9.41 10.05 1.69
N GLN A 28 -9.79 11.15 2.36
CA GLN A 28 -11.11 11.76 2.20
C GLN A 28 -11.38 12.18 0.76
N ALA A 29 -10.40 12.79 0.11
CA ALA A 29 -10.53 13.25 -1.27
C ALA A 29 -10.52 12.10 -2.28
N GLU A 30 -9.77 11.02 -2.02
CA GLU A 30 -9.66 9.87 -2.91
C GLU A 30 -10.87 8.94 -2.84
N SER A 31 -11.35 8.64 -1.63
CA SER A 31 -12.33 7.57 -1.43
C SER A 31 -13.46 7.91 -0.47
N ALA A 32 -13.55 9.17 0.00
CA ALA A 32 -14.44 9.53 1.11
C ALA A 32 -14.23 8.63 2.34
N MET A 33 -12.98 8.27 2.65
CA MET A 33 -12.58 7.37 3.73
C MET A 33 -13.13 5.94 3.61
N ARG A 34 -13.54 5.49 2.43
CA ARG A 34 -14.08 4.14 2.20
C ARG A 34 -13.00 3.19 1.66
N SER A 35 -12.68 2.18 2.43
CA SER A 35 -11.67 1.18 2.07
C SER A 35 -12.13 0.18 0.99
N ASN A 36 -13.43 0.05 0.75
CA ASN A 36 -14.00 -0.77 -0.33
C ASN A 36 -14.30 0.04 -1.60
N ASN A 37 -14.03 1.35 -1.62
CA ASN A 37 -14.40 2.23 -2.73
C ASN A 37 -13.71 1.83 -4.03
N VAL A 38 -14.47 1.45 -5.04
CA VAL A 38 -13.98 1.37 -6.42
C VAL A 38 -14.31 2.66 -7.16
N GLU A 39 -13.44 3.10 -8.04
CA GLU A 39 -13.63 4.30 -8.84
C GLU A 39 -14.98 4.28 -9.57
N ASP A 40 -15.73 5.39 -9.52
CA ASP A 40 -17.10 5.51 -10.09
C ASP A 40 -17.18 5.11 -11.58
N ARG A 41 -16.09 5.30 -12.34
CA ARG A 41 -16.01 4.85 -13.74
C ARG A 41 -16.23 3.35 -13.94
N SER A 42 -16.09 2.55 -12.89
CA SER A 42 -16.30 1.10 -12.94
C SER A 42 -17.77 0.75 -13.22
N GLY A 43 -18.69 1.59 -12.76
CA GLY A 43 -20.12 1.30 -12.75
C GLY A 43 -20.50 0.10 -11.88
N MET A 44 -19.56 -0.43 -11.09
CA MET A 44 -19.80 -1.55 -10.17
C MET A 44 -20.09 -1.06 -8.75
N ASP A 45 -20.88 -1.83 -8.05
CA ASP A 45 -21.07 -1.68 -6.61
C ASP A 45 -19.77 -2.04 -5.86
N ASP A 46 -19.41 -1.25 -4.85
CA ASP A 46 -18.16 -1.37 -4.09
C ASP A 46 -18.00 -2.75 -3.44
N ASP A 47 -19.06 -3.28 -2.82
CA ASP A 47 -19.03 -4.56 -2.12
C ASP A 47 -18.92 -5.71 -3.11
N ARG A 48 -19.63 -5.62 -4.24
CA ARG A 48 -19.53 -6.60 -5.33
C ARG A 48 -18.12 -6.63 -5.94
N TYR A 49 -17.53 -5.48 -6.19
CA TYR A 49 -16.17 -5.40 -6.71
C TYR A 49 -15.17 -6.05 -5.75
N THR A 50 -15.28 -5.71 -4.46
CA THR A 50 -14.45 -6.29 -3.39
C THR A 50 -14.58 -7.82 -3.34
N ALA A 51 -15.81 -8.35 -3.32
CA ALA A 51 -16.04 -9.79 -3.27
C ALA A 51 -15.45 -10.52 -4.48
N LEU A 52 -15.51 -9.92 -5.66
CA LEU A 52 -14.89 -10.47 -6.87
C LEU A 52 -13.36 -10.45 -6.79
N ALA A 53 -12.77 -9.37 -6.27
CA ALA A 53 -11.33 -9.27 -6.05
C ALA A 53 -10.82 -10.32 -5.05
N ASP A 54 -11.49 -10.44 -3.90
CA ASP A 54 -11.13 -11.40 -2.84
C ASP A 54 -11.24 -12.86 -3.29
N SER A 55 -12.25 -13.18 -4.08
CA SER A 55 -12.45 -14.54 -4.61
C SER A 55 -11.50 -14.91 -5.75
N GLY A 56 -10.78 -13.94 -6.33
CA GLY A 56 -9.94 -14.14 -7.51
C GLY A 56 -10.72 -14.35 -8.82
N ASN A 57 -12.03 -14.08 -8.82
CA ASN A 57 -12.91 -14.22 -9.99
C ASN A 57 -12.98 -12.95 -10.85
N TYR A 58 -12.03 -12.04 -10.66
CA TYR A 58 -11.95 -10.77 -11.38
C TYR A 58 -10.49 -10.38 -11.62
N ASP A 59 -10.22 -9.73 -12.74
CA ASP A 59 -8.91 -9.11 -12.98
C ASP A 59 -8.77 -7.82 -12.18
N PHE A 60 -8.57 -7.96 -10.87
CA PHE A 60 -8.39 -6.86 -9.95
C PHE A 60 -7.19 -5.96 -10.28
N LEU A 61 -6.16 -6.50 -10.92
CA LEU A 61 -4.92 -5.77 -11.16
C LEU A 61 -5.04 -4.76 -12.29
N THR A 62 -5.69 -5.15 -13.39
CA THR A 62 -5.79 -4.30 -14.58
C THR A 62 -7.22 -3.92 -14.95
N ASP A 63 -8.24 -4.54 -14.31
CA ASP A 63 -9.65 -4.34 -14.63
C ASP A 63 -9.92 -4.56 -16.13
N TYR A 64 -9.32 -5.61 -16.67
CA TYR A 64 -9.33 -5.90 -18.11
C TYR A 64 -8.86 -4.71 -18.98
N GLY A 65 -7.82 -4.02 -18.50
CA GLY A 65 -7.22 -2.85 -19.17
C GLY A 65 -7.90 -1.52 -18.89
N LYS A 66 -8.84 -1.46 -17.94
CA LYS A 66 -9.52 -0.20 -17.53
C LYS A 66 -8.82 0.55 -16.40
N HIS A 67 -8.11 -0.18 -15.54
CA HIS A 67 -7.31 0.37 -14.44
C HIS A 67 -8.10 1.30 -13.51
N TYR A 68 -9.11 0.76 -12.83
CA TYR A 68 -9.88 1.51 -11.83
C TYR A 68 -9.09 1.70 -10.53
N GLY A 69 -9.23 2.86 -9.91
CA GLY A 69 -8.75 3.09 -8.55
C GLY A 69 -9.56 2.29 -7.52
N TYR A 70 -8.91 1.86 -6.43
CA TYR A 70 -9.54 1.09 -5.37
C TYR A 70 -9.02 1.45 -3.99
N GLY A 71 -9.92 1.46 -3.00
CA GLY A 71 -9.61 1.62 -1.58
C GLY A 71 -9.25 3.04 -1.16
N LEU A 72 -8.71 3.19 0.06
CA LEU A 72 -8.45 4.48 0.71
C LEU A 72 -7.64 5.46 -0.14
N ALA A 73 -6.58 5.00 -0.78
CA ALA A 73 -5.68 5.82 -1.62
C ALA A 73 -5.92 5.59 -3.13
N GLN A 74 -7.06 5.07 -3.53
CA GLN A 74 -7.42 4.81 -4.92
C GLN A 74 -6.27 4.20 -5.74
N TRP A 75 -5.70 3.10 -5.22
CA TRP A 75 -4.62 2.37 -5.89
C TRP A 75 -5.05 1.92 -7.28
N THR A 76 -4.40 2.46 -8.31
CA THR A 76 -4.75 2.25 -9.73
C THR A 76 -3.72 1.39 -10.48
N LEU A 77 -2.42 1.59 -10.17
CA LEU A 77 -1.35 0.87 -10.85
C LEU A 77 -1.40 -0.63 -10.51
N ALA A 78 -1.36 -1.49 -11.54
CA ALA A 78 -1.42 -2.94 -11.39
C ALA A 78 -0.45 -3.48 -10.32
N SER A 79 0.78 -2.96 -10.30
CA SER A 79 1.79 -3.37 -9.32
C SER A 79 1.46 -2.95 -7.89
N ARG A 80 0.79 -1.80 -7.68
CA ARG A 80 0.34 -1.38 -6.35
C ARG A 80 -0.86 -2.22 -5.90
N LYS A 81 -1.82 -2.48 -6.79
CA LYS A 81 -2.97 -3.36 -6.54
C LYS A 81 -2.54 -4.80 -6.24
N GLU A 82 -1.53 -5.31 -6.95
CA GLU A 82 -0.95 -6.62 -6.67
C GLU A 82 -0.37 -6.71 -5.25
N ASN A 83 0.41 -5.71 -4.86
CA ASN A 83 0.97 -5.66 -3.51
C ASN A 83 -0.12 -5.55 -2.43
N LEU A 84 -1.16 -4.75 -2.66
CA LEU A 84 -2.31 -4.60 -1.77
C LEU A 84 -3.02 -5.96 -1.60
N LEU A 85 -3.37 -6.63 -2.71
CA LEU A 85 -4.05 -7.92 -2.69
C LEU A 85 -3.20 -9.02 -2.04
N ASN A 86 -1.90 -9.05 -2.32
CA ASN A 86 -0.99 -10.01 -1.71
C ASN A 86 -0.85 -9.76 -0.20
N THR A 87 -0.86 -8.50 0.23
CA THR A 87 -0.87 -8.14 1.67
C THR A 87 -2.14 -8.63 2.35
N ALA A 88 -3.31 -8.44 1.74
CA ALA A 88 -4.58 -8.93 2.23
C ALA A 88 -4.59 -10.46 2.35
N LYS A 89 -4.20 -11.18 1.30
CA LYS A 89 -4.10 -12.64 1.28
C LYS A 89 -3.15 -13.18 2.35
N LYS A 90 -1.97 -12.57 2.51
CA LYS A 90 -0.99 -12.97 3.53
C LYS A 90 -1.53 -12.81 4.95
N ARG A 91 -2.38 -11.80 5.18
CA ARG A 91 -3.02 -11.55 6.48
C ARG A 91 -4.31 -12.34 6.68
N GLY A 92 -4.83 -13.00 5.65
CA GLY A 92 -6.11 -13.71 5.70
C GLY A 92 -7.31 -12.78 5.89
N VAL A 93 -7.23 -11.55 5.34
CA VAL A 93 -8.29 -10.55 5.41
C VAL A 93 -8.76 -10.14 4.01
N SER A 94 -9.90 -9.45 3.91
CA SER A 94 -10.37 -8.85 2.67
C SER A 94 -9.41 -7.78 2.16
N VAL A 95 -9.36 -7.58 0.83
CA VAL A 95 -8.64 -6.46 0.23
C VAL A 95 -9.20 -5.10 0.68
N SER A 96 -10.45 -5.06 1.17
CA SER A 96 -11.09 -3.89 1.76
C SER A 96 -10.84 -3.72 3.26
N ASP A 97 -10.04 -4.57 3.90
CA ASP A 97 -9.76 -4.38 5.34
C ASP A 97 -9.06 -3.03 5.57
N GLU A 98 -9.76 -2.17 6.30
CA GLU A 98 -9.34 -0.79 6.53
C GLU A 98 -8.00 -0.70 7.27
N ALA A 99 -7.80 -1.52 8.29
CA ALA A 99 -6.56 -1.52 9.06
C ALA A 99 -5.39 -1.99 8.19
N MET A 100 -5.59 -3.02 7.38
CA MET A 100 -4.60 -3.50 6.42
C MET A 100 -4.26 -2.42 5.38
N GLN A 101 -5.24 -1.70 4.86
CA GLN A 101 -4.99 -0.64 3.87
C GLN A 101 -4.22 0.55 4.47
N VAL A 102 -4.50 0.94 5.71
CA VAL A 102 -3.71 1.97 6.42
C VAL A 102 -2.26 1.51 6.58
N ASP A 103 -2.04 0.29 7.05
CA ASP A 103 -0.69 -0.28 7.19
C ASP A 103 0.04 -0.35 5.85
N PHE A 104 -0.68 -0.72 4.79
CA PHE A 104 -0.12 -0.79 3.45
C PHE A 104 0.29 0.58 2.93
N ALA A 105 -0.54 1.62 3.13
CA ALA A 105 -0.20 2.99 2.75
C ALA A 105 1.05 3.49 3.50
N VAL A 106 1.12 3.27 4.82
CA VAL A 106 2.30 3.63 5.62
C VAL A 106 3.54 2.88 5.15
N TRP A 107 3.41 1.58 4.89
CA TRP A 107 4.51 0.79 4.34
C TRP A 107 4.98 1.31 2.98
N GLU A 108 4.05 1.59 2.05
CA GLU A 108 4.41 2.14 0.74
C GLU A 108 5.19 3.45 0.90
N ILE A 109 4.64 4.41 1.68
CA ILE A 109 5.25 5.73 1.87
C ILE A 109 6.64 5.59 2.50
N SER A 110 6.79 4.80 3.54
CA SER A 110 8.07 4.65 4.24
C SER A 110 9.15 3.97 3.39
N ASN A 111 8.77 3.05 2.49
CA ASN A 111 9.73 2.30 1.68
C ASN A 111 9.97 2.87 0.28
N GLN A 112 8.98 3.54 -0.31
CA GLN A 112 9.06 3.99 -1.70
C GLN A 112 9.18 5.51 -1.84
N TRP A 113 8.82 6.28 -0.79
CA TRP A 113 8.91 7.74 -0.76
C TRP A 113 9.65 8.23 0.49
N PRO A 114 10.97 7.96 0.65
CA PRO A 114 11.70 8.24 1.88
C PRO A 114 11.69 9.73 2.28
N LYS A 115 11.68 10.65 1.31
CA LYS A 115 11.58 12.09 1.61
C LYS A 115 10.21 12.49 2.16
N LEU A 116 9.14 11.90 1.63
CA LEU A 116 7.79 12.10 2.16
C LEU A 116 7.68 11.49 3.56
N TRP A 117 8.25 10.30 3.77
CA TRP A 117 8.27 9.69 5.09
C TRP A 117 9.05 10.52 6.12
N GLU A 118 10.20 11.06 5.74
CA GLU A 118 10.96 12.00 6.59
C GLU A 118 10.11 13.21 6.98
N LEU A 119 9.41 13.84 6.03
CA LEU A 119 8.48 14.92 6.30
C LEU A 119 7.37 14.48 7.27
N LEU A 120 6.72 13.33 7.00
CA LEU A 120 5.66 12.78 7.84
C LEU A 120 6.14 12.30 9.22
N THR A 121 7.43 12.24 9.48
CA THR A 121 8.00 11.93 10.80
C THR A 121 8.59 13.13 11.51
N THR A 122 8.80 14.26 10.83
CA THR A 122 9.46 15.46 11.39
C THR A 122 8.62 16.73 11.37
N SER A 123 7.76 16.95 10.36
CA SER A 123 6.94 18.16 10.22
C SER A 123 5.82 18.22 11.27
N HIS A 124 5.50 19.43 11.74
CA HIS A 124 4.32 19.75 12.55
C HIS A 124 3.35 20.68 11.80
N ASP A 125 3.51 20.82 10.49
CA ASP A 125 2.66 21.65 9.65
C ASP A 125 1.62 20.76 8.92
N LEU A 126 0.36 20.89 9.35
CA LEU A 126 -0.77 20.15 8.78
C LEU A 126 -0.95 20.42 7.27
N TYR A 127 -0.75 21.69 6.85
CA TYR A 127 -0.88 22.05 5.43
C TYR A 127 0.21 21.40 4.59
N GLU A 128 1.47 21.48 5.07
CA GLU A 128 2.61 20.88 4.38
C GLU A 128 2.46 19.36 4.27
N CYS A 129 2.08 18.68 5.37
CA CYS A 129 1.81 17.24 5.36
C CYS A 129 0.73 16.88 4.33
N THR A 130 -0.40 17.59 4.34
CA THR A 130 -1.51 17.35 3.41
C THR A 130 -1.07 17.57 1.97
N ARG A 131 -0.40 18.69 1.71
CA ARG A 131 0.06 19.07 0.38
C ARG A 131 1.06 18.06 -0.18
N GLN A 132 2.04 17.66 0.63
CA GLN A 132 3.12 16.80 0.13
C GLN A 132 2.65 15.37 -0.10
N VAL A 133 1.73 14.85 0.72
CA VAL A 133 1.05 13.56 0.45
C VAL A 133 0.32 13.61 -0.89
N CYS A 134 -0.42 14.68 -1.17
CA CYS A 134 -1.10 14.86 -2.46
C CYS A 134 -0.11 14.84 -3.64
N LEU A 135 0.99 15.59 -3.54
CA LEU A 135 1.92 15.78 -4.66
C LEU A 135 2.82 14.57 -4.92
N ASP A 136 3.26 13.88 -3.88
CA ASP A 136 4.24 12.80 -3.99
C ASP A 136 3.59 11.43 -4.07
N TYR A 137 2.58 11.18 -3.23
CA TYR A 137 1.99 9.85 -3.06
C TYR A 137 0.74 9.64 -3.92
N GLU A 138 -0.25 10.53 -3.83
CA GLU A 138 -1.52 10.39 -4.54
C GLU A 138 -1.38 10.75 -6.03
N ARG A 139 -0.76 11.88 -6.34
CA ARG A 139 -0.52 12.38 -7.70
C ARG A 139 -1.78 12.43 -8.56
N PRO A 140 -2.88 13.01 -8.06
CA PRO A 140 -4.11 13.09 -8.82
C PRO A 140 -3.97 13.97 -10.05
N ALA A 141 -4.82 13.77 -11.06
CA ALA A 141 -4.84 14.62 -12.26
C ALA A 141 -5.16 16.09 -11.92
N VAL A 142 -5.95 16.33 -10.88
CA VAL A 142 -6.25 17.66 -10.32
C VAL A 142 -5.95 17.65 -8.82
N ASN A 143 -4.98 18.44 -8.39
CA ASN A 143 -4.46 18.39 -7.02
C ASN A 143 -5.46 18.80 -5.94
N ASN A 144 -6.36 19.76 -6.20
CA ASN A 144 -7.38 20.25 -5.26
C ASN A 144 -6.93 20.32 -3.77
N ILE A 145 -5.77 20.95 -3.54
CA ILE A 145 -5.10 20.98 -2.22
C ILE A 145 -6.01 21.60 -1.15
N ASP A 146 -6.75 22.65 -1.50
CA ASP A 146 -7.60 23.35 -0.53
C ASP A 146 -8.73 22.47 0.02
N ALA A 147 -9.29 21.57 -0.80
CA ALA A 147 -10.32 20.64 -0.34
C ALA A 147 -9.73 19.57 0.57
N ARG A 148 -8.55 19.04 0.23
CA ARG A 148 -7.81 18.06 1.03
C ARG A 148 -7.41 18.65 2.39
N TYR A 149 -6.92 19.89 2.37
CA TYR A 149 -6.53 20.59 3.59
C TYR A 149 -7.72 20.92 4.50
N ARG A 150 -8.86 21.35 3.93
CA ARG A 150 -10.08 21.53 4.74
C ARG A 150 -10.50 20.23 5.42
N ALA A 151 -10.53 19.13 4.69
CA ALA A 151 -10.81 17.82 5.29
C ALA A 151 -9.81 17.45 6.38
N ALA A 152 -8.52 17.71 6.18
CA ALA A 152 -7.49 17.50 7.19
C ALA A 152 -7.71 18.35 8.45
N GLN A 153 -8.12 19.62 8.29
CA GLN A 153 -8.48 20.50 9.40
C GLN A 153 -9.69 19.98 10.18
N ASP A 154 -10.74 19.56 9.47
CA ASP A 154 -11.94 18.99 10.09
C ASP A 154 -11.59 17.75 10.94
N PHE A 155 -10.72 16.87 10.44
CA PHE A 155 -10.24 15.71 11.20
C PHE A 155 -9.38 16.13 12.39
N PHE A 156 -8.51 17.10 12.21
CA PHE A 156 -7.66 17.60 13.30
C PHE A 156 -8.49 18.18 14.44
N GLU A 157 -9.48 19.02 14.12
CA GLU A 157 -10.41 19.57 15.12
C GLU A 157 -11.22 18.50 15.85
N GLN A 158 -11.71 17.49 15.13
CA GLN A 158 -12.53 16.45 15.70
C GLN A 158 -11.76 15.41 16.52
N LEU A 159 -10.54 15.09 16.12
CA LEU A 159 -9.79 13.94 16.65
C LEU A 159 -8.63 14.33 17.56
N ALA A 160 -8.02 15.51 17.36
CA ALA A 160 -6.91 16.02 18.14
C ALA A 160 -7.32 17.01 19.24
N GLY A 161 -8.58 17.45 19.30
CA GLY A 161 -9.11 18.44 20.27
C GLY A 161 -9.16 17.99 21.74
N GLY A 162 -8.74 16.76 22.05
CA GLY A 162 -8.40 16.30 23.41
C GLY A 162 -6.90 16.13 23.51
N SER A 163 -6.27 16.55 24.61
CA SER A 163 -4.83 16.46 24.88
C SER A 163 -4.19 15.22 24.22
N ASP A 164 -3.33 15.48 23.24
CA ASP A 164 -2.66 14.46 22.44
C ASP A 164 -1.81 13.56 23.36
N PRO A 165 -2.18 12.31 23.60
CA PRO A 165 -1.28 11.42 24.31
C PRO A 165 -0.06 11.19 23.43
N ASP A 166 1.13 11.25 24.01
CA ASP A 166 2.38 10.91 23.37
C ASP A 166 2.21 9.66 22.48
N PRO A 167 2.70 9.65 21.25
CA PRO A 167 2.54 8.51 20.36
C PRO A 167 3.03 7.25 21.06
N GLN A 168 2.15 6.26 21.20
CA GLN A 168 2.57 4.94 21.71
C GLN A 168 3.65 4.37 20.78
N PRO A 169 4.66 3.67 21.32
CA PRO A 169 5.65 3.02 20.48
C PRO A 169 4.94 2.17 19.41
N ALA A 170 5.46 2.23 18.20
CA ALA A 170 4.95 1.49 17.06
C ALA A 170 4.71 0.01 17.47
N PRO A 171 3.59 -0.59 17.06
CA PRO A 171 3.44 -2.03 17.22
C PRO A 171 4.65 -2.71 16.59
N ASP A 172 5.09 -3.81 17.20
CA ASP A 172 6.15 -4.65 16.63
C ASP A 172 5.97 -4.74 15.11
N PRO A 173 7.04 -4.60 14.34
CA PRO A 173 6.94 -4.57 12.90
C PRO A 173 6.16 -5.80 12.44
N GLN A 174 4.91 -5.57 12.03
CA GLN A 174 4.16 -6.62 11.35
C GLN A 174 4.99 -7.04 10.13
N PRO A 175 5.04 -8.33 9.79
CA PRO A 175 5.86 -8.79 8.69
C PRO A 175 5.58 -7.91 7.47
N SER A 176 6.63 -7.26 6.98
CA SER A 176 6.58 -6.43 5.78
C SER A 176 5.86 -7.19 4.67
N PRO A 177 5.07 -6.51 3.82
CA PRO A 177 4.66 -7.11 2.56
C PRO A 177 5.90 -7.73 1.91
N PRO A 178 5.77 -8.86 1.22
CA PRO A 178 6.93 -9.54 0.64
C PRO A 178 7.75 -8.50 -0.12
N GLU A 179 9.05 -8.44 0.19
CA GLU A 179 9.98 -7.66 -0.60
C GLU A 179 9.67 -7.93 -2.06
N ARG A 180 9.56 -6.86 -2.85
CA ARG A 180 9.47 -7.02 -4.30
C ARG A 180 10.76 -7.68 -4.72
N GLY A 181 10.67 -8.97 -4.96
CA GLY A 181 11.81 -9.69 -5.48
C GLY A 181 12.26 -9.02 -6.77
N ASP A 182 13.56 -8.95 -6.95
CA ASP A 182 14.21 -8.41 -8.15
C ASP A 182 13.59 -9.07 -9.40
N PRO A 183 13.03 -8.33 -10.36
CA PRO A 183 12.41 -8.88 -11.56
C PRO A 183 13.36 -9.79 -12.35
N ILE A 184 14.66 -9.48 -12.36
CA ILE A 184 15.69 -10.29 -13.04
C ILE A 184 15.86 -11.61 -12.29
N VAL A 185 15.87 -11.57 -10.94
CA VAL A 185 15.95 -12.79 -10.12
C VAL A 185 14.72 -13.66 -10.35
N ARG A 186 13.53 -13.07 -10.45
CA ARG A 186 12.29 -13.81 -10.72
C ARG A 186 12.32 -14.50 -12.10
N VAL A 187 12.82 -13.82 -13.13
CA VAL A 187 13.02 -14.42 -14.45
C VAL A 187 13.98 -15.60 -14.36
N LEU A 188 15.11 -15.44 -13.68
CA LEU A 188 16.10 -16.50 -13.50
C LEU A 188 15.52 -17.68 -12.69
N GLN A 189 14.79 -17.43 -11.63
CA GLN A 189 14.09 -18.49 -10.88
C GLN A 189 13.09 -19.23 -11.76
N THR A 190 12.37 -18.52 -12.65
CA THR A 190 11.45 -19.15 -13.61
C THR A 190 12.18 -20.06 -14.59
N CYS A 191 13.32 -19.61 -15.15
CA CYS A 191 14.13 -20.43 -16.03
C CYS A 191 14.68 -21.67 -15.29
N MET A 192 15.23 -21.48 -14.10
CA MET A 192 15.72 -22.57 -13.27
C MET A 192 14.63 -23.56 -12.85
N ALA A 193 13.40 -23.08 -12.61
CA ALA A 193 12.25 -23.95 -12.28
C ALA A 193 11.83 -24.79 -13.50
N TYR A 194 11.84 -24.21 -14.69
CA TYR A 194 11.55 -24.93 -15.93
C TYR A 194 12.56 -26.08 -16.16
N ASP A 195 13.82 -25.84 -15.83
CA ASP A 195 14.90 -26.82 -15.99
C ASP A 195 15.13 -27.69 -14.74
N GLY A 196 14.29 -27.59 -13.73
CA GLY A 196 14.30 -28.42 -12.51
C GLY A 196 15.35 -28.05 -11.46
N TYR A 197 15.95 -26.87 -11.54
CA TYR A 197 16.95 -26.36 -10.56
C TYR A 197 16.34 -25.53 -9.43
N TRP A 198 15.06 -25.12 -9.56
CA TRP A 198 14.37 -24.29 -8.57
C TRP A 198 12.93 -24.75 -8.37
N PRO A 199 12.39 -24.76 -7.15
CA PRO A 199 10.99 -25.09 -6.90
C PRO A 199 10.05 -24.05 -7.55
N ALA A 200 9.06 -24.51 -8.32
CA ALA A 200 8.14 -23.64 -9.05
C ALA A 200 7.24 -22.80 -8.12
N ASP A 201 7.02 -23.24 -6.90
CA ASP A 201 6.26 -22.53 -5.84
C ASP A 201 7.07 -21.47 -5.09
N GLN A 202 8.37 -21.34 -5.38
CA GLN A 202 9.29 -20.37 -4.76
C GLN A 202 9.79 -19.29 -5.74
N ILE A 203 9.01 -18.99 -6.77
CA ILE A 203 9.36 -17.92 -7.73
C ILE A 203 8.90 -16.57 -7.16
N ASP A 204 9.73 -15.98 -6.32
CA ASP A 204 9.44 -14.77 -5.55
C ASP A 204 10.33 -13.56 -5.91
N GLY A 205 11.45 -13.81 -6.60
CA GLY A 205 12.44 -12.80 -6.95
C GLY A 205 13.39 -12.43 -5.81
N ILE A 206 13.44 -13.24 -4.73
CA ILE A 206 14.29 -12.98 -3.56
C ILE A 206 15.62 -13.74 -3.68
N LYS A 207 16.72 -13.07 -3.34
CA LYS A 207 18.08 -13.63 -3.37
C LYS A 207 18.40 -14.33 -2.06
N THR A 208 17.87 -15.52 -1.85
CA THR A 208 18.20 -16.34 -0.68
C THR A 208 19.57 -17.04 -0.85
N PRO A 209 20.18 -17.60 0.23
CA PRO A 209 21.35 -18.43 0.10
C PRO A 209 21.15 -19.61 -0.87
N GLU A 210 20.01 -20.28 -0.81
CA GLU A 210 19.62 -21.40 -1.67
C GLU A 210 19.53 -20.97 -3.14
N TYR A 211 19.01 -19.76 -3.42
CA TYR A 211 19.01 -19.18 -4.75
C TYR A 211 20.43 -19.01 -5.29
N ARG A 212 21.39 -18.56 -4.45
CA ARG A 212 22.78 -18.38 -4.86
C ARG A 212 23.44 -19.71 -5.22
N GLU A 213 23.15 -20.75 -4.48
CA GLU A 213 23.65 -22.09 -4.79
C GLU A 213 23.03 -22.64 -6.06
N ALA A 214 21.70 -22.50 -6.22
CA ALA A 214 20.98 -22.97 -7.40
C ALA A 214 21.45 -22.27 -8.69
N ILE A 215 21.66 -20.94 -8.66
CA ILE A 215 22.10 -20.20 -9.85
C ILE A 215 23.54 -20.55 -10.24
N VAL A 216 24.42 -20.81 -9.27
CA VAL A 216 25.81 -21.23 -9.56
C VAL A 216 25.79 -22.61 -10.26
N LYS A 217 24.99 -23.54 -9.77
CA LYS A 217 24.84 -24.87 -10.38
C LYS A 217 24.22 -24.76 -11.77
N TYR A 218 23.14 -24.02 -11.92
CA TYR A 218 22.48 -23.79 -13.21
C TYR A 218 23.44 -23.19 -14.24
N ALA A 219 24.18 -22.13 -13.84
CA ALA A 219 25.14 -21.49 -14.72
C ALA A 219 26.29 -22.43 -15.14
N ALA A 220 26.77 -23.28 -14.22
CA ALA A 220 27.81 -24.26 -14.54
C ALA A 220 27.31 -25.31 -15.51
N ASP A 221 26.09 -25.81 -15.35
CA ASP A 221 25.50 -26.83 -16.20
C ASP A 221 25.16 -26.28 -17.60
N VAL A 222 24.66 -25.02 -17.69
CA VAL A 222 24.38 -24.36 -18.98
C VAL A 222 25.66 -23.94 -19.71
N ALA A 223 26.71 -23.52 -18.99
CA ALA A 223 28.01 -23.15 -19.61
C ALA A 223 28.86 -24.34 -20.01
N GLY A 224 28.55 -25.52 -19.52
CA GLY A 224 29.25 -26.78 -19.85
C GLY A 224 28.69 -27.51 -21.05
N CYS A 225 27.68 -26.91 -21.75
CA CYS A 225 27.08 -27.43 -22.98
C CYS A 225 27.83 -27.00 -24.24
#